data_b734e87e16d4eb8e7c2af2a6843c1778
#
_entry.id   b734e87e16d4eb8e7c2af2a6843c1778
#
_cell.length_a   1.000
_cell.length_b   1.000
_cell.length_c   1.000
_cell.angle_alpha   90.00
_cell.angle_beta   90.00
_cell.angle_gamma   90.00
#
_symmetry.space_group_name_H-M   'P 1'
#
loop_
_entity.id
_entity.type
_entity.pdbx_description
1 polymer ?
#
loop_
_entity_poly.entity_id
_entity_poly.type
_entity_poly.pdbx_seq_one_letter_code
_entity_poly.pdbx_strand_id
1 'polypeptide(L)'
;FGGTHPKKPGNQLAADLATSMLEQSWERPPAKKGVPHSIPEKLFNPHSYVKGRFLSPEKAKLEGGWKWSEPEWKKLSGGKRGRYLGKPLLHTAKPGSTATIDFEGSAIGAFVLAGPDAGVLEFVIDGKVKGTVTLGHRYSRGLHYPRSVMFAHDLKPGKHTISLTLSEKGKVEGKTSAARILQFCVN
;
A
#
# COMPACT_ATOMS: atom_id res chain seq x y z
N PHE A 1 -19.09 0.29 24.48
CA PHE A 1 -18.14 1.33 24.02
C PHE A 1 -18.09 1.44 22.49
N GLY A 2 -18.48 0.43 21.72
CA GLY A 2 -18.33 0.33 20.26
C GLY A 2 -16.96 -0.26 19.89
N GLY A 3 -16.83 -0.73 18.64
CA GLY A 3 -15.56 -1.24 18.10
C GLY A 3 -14.76 -0.12 17.43
N THR A 4 -14.50 -0.27 16.12
CA THR A 4 -13.78 0.73 15.31
C THR A 4 -14.45 2.11 15.30
N HIS A 5 -15.78 2.15 15.49
CA HIS A 5 -16.55 3.39 15.60
C HIS A 5 -17.14 3.46 17.03
N PRO A 6 -16.53 4.23 17.94
CA PRO A 6 -17.01 4.33 19.31
C PRO A 6 -18.42 4.93 19.36
N LYS A 7 -19.25 4.40 20.25
CA LYS A 7 -20.56 4.99 20.60
C LYS A 7 -20.36 6.10 21.62
N LYS A 8 -21.44 6.83 21.94
CA LYS A 8 -21.40 7.97 22.88
C LYS A 8 -20.59 7.68 24.17
N PRO A 9 -20.76 6.55 24.89
CA PRO A 9 -19.95 6.26 26.07
C PRO A 9 -18.44 6.08 25.78
N GLY A 10 -18.11 5.53 24.61
CA GLY A 10 -16.70 5.39 24.20
C GLY A 10 -16.07 6.74 23.84
N ASN A 11 -16.82 7.64 23.19
CA ASN A 11 -16.37 9.01 22.93
C ASN A 11 -16.18 9.79 24.23
N GLN A 12 -17.09 9.63 25.19
CA GLN A 12 -16.98 10.29 26.50
C GLN A 12 -15.70 9.83 27.22
N LEU A 13 -15.45 8.51 27.27
CA LEU A 13 -14.24 7.97 27.87
C LEU A 13 -12.97 8.53 27.20
N ALA A 14 -12.95 8.63 25.88
CA ALA A 14 -11.81 9.18 25.15
C ALA A 14 -11.60 10.68 25.49
N ALA A 15 -12.70 11.45 25.62
CA ALA A 15 -12.64 12.84 26.03
C ALA A 15 -12.12 13.00 27.47
N ASP A 16 -12.62 12.18 28.39
CA ASP A 16 -12.20 12.22 29.80
C ASP A 16 -10.70 11.88 29.95
N LEU A 17 -10.21 10.88 29.21
CA LEU A 17 -8.78 10.54 29.19
C LEU A 17 -7.94 11.70 28.61
N ALA A 18 -8.36 12.30 27.51
CA ALA A 18 -7.66 13.43 26.92
C ALA A 18 -7.62 14.62 27.87
N THR A 19 -8.75 14.93 28.53
CA THR A 19 -8.86 16.01 29.52
C THR A 19 -7.90 15.75 30.67
N SER A 20 -7.91 14.56 31.25
CA SER A 20 -7.01 14.20 32.36
C SER A 20 -5.52 14.33 31.97
N MET A 21 -5.14 13.90 30.77
CA MET A 21 -3.77 14.07 30.26
C MET A 21 -3.37 15.54 30.12
N LEU A 22 -4.27 16.39 29.65
CA LEU A 22 -4.02 17.82 29.50
C LEU A 22 -3.90 18.52 30.87
N GLU A 23 -4.81 18.24 31.81
CA GLU A 23 -4.78 18.77 33.16
C GLU A 23 -3.45 18.41 33.85
N GLN A 24 -3.04 17.14 33.83
CA GLN A 24 -1.76 16.73 34.38
C GLN A 24 -0.55 17.40 33.71
N SER A 25 -0.66 17.68 32.41
CA SER A 25 0.40 18.37 31.68
C SER A 25 0.49 19.85 32.06
N TRP A 26 -0.65 20.49 32.33
CA TRP A 26 -0.70 21.89 32.73
C TRP A 26 -0.31 22.14 34.18
N GLU A 27 -0.37 21.14 35.05
CA GLU A 27 0.18 21.21 36.40
C GLU A 27 1.71 21.38 36.41
N ARG A 28 2.37 21.00 35.30
CA ARG A 28 3.83 21.15 35.16
C ARG A 28 4.13 22.55 34.61
N PRO A 29 4.97 23.35 35.30
CA PRO A 29 5.34 24.65 34.76
C PRO A 29 6.05 24.48 33.41
N PRO A 30 5.70 25.29 32.38
CA PRO A 30 6.39 25.24 31.11
C PRO A 30 7.87 25.55 31.28
N ALA A 31 8.72 24.88 30.52
CA ALA A 31 10.13 25.19 30.51
C ALA A 31 10.37 26.67 30.15
N LYS A 32 11.19 27.38 30.91
CA LYS A 32 11.50 28.80 30.67
C LYS A 32 12.14 29.07 29.30
N LYS A 33 12.75 28.07 28.70
CA LYS A 33 13.24 28.05 27.32
C LYS A 33 12.84 26.73 26.68
N GLY A 34 12.45 26.77 25.39
CA GLY A 34 12.23 25.55 24.63
C GLY A 34 13.51 24.70 24.59
N VAL A 35 13.43 23.53 25.20
CA VAL A 35 14.54 22.57 25.15
C VAL A 35 14.22 21.57 24.04
N PRO A 36 15.02 21.50 22.95
CA PRO A 36 14.81 20.48 21.94
C PRO A 36 14.92 19.08 22.55
N HIS A 37 13.95 18.24 22.27
CA HIS A 37 14.09 16.83 22.61
C HIS A 37 15.14 16.19 21.71
N SER A 38 16.09 15.48 22.30
CA SER A 38 17.05 14.70 21.52
C SER A 38 16.33 13.58 20.81
N ILE A 39 16.58 13.47 19.50
CA ILE A 39 16.12 12.31 18.72
C ILE A 39 17.10 11.17 19.05
N PRO A 40 16.61 9.96 19.38
CA PRO A 40 17.49 8.83 19.63
C PRO A 40 18.40 8.57 18.41
N GLU A 41 19.70 8.42 18.65
CA GLU A 41 20.69 8.14 17.59
C GLU A 41 20.43 6.79 16.92
N LYS A 42 19.89 5.84 17.69
CA LYS A 42 19.54 4.52 17.16
C LYS A 42 18.03 4.36 17.11
N LEU A 43 17.55 3.77 16.04
CA LEU A 43 16.13 3.39 15.94
C LEU A 43 15.77 2.42 17.06
N PHE A 44 14.65 2.65 17.74
CA PHE A 44 14.10 1.73 18.73
C PHE A 44 13.79 0.36 18.11
N ASN A 45 13.26 0.36 16.91
CA ASN A 45 13.09 -0.83 16.08
C ASN A 45 13.90 -0.66 14.78
N PRO A 46 14.97 -1.44 14.58
CA PRO A 46 15.81 -1.35 13.38
C PRO A 46 15.05 -1.69 12.09
N HIS A 47 13.92 -2.41 12.19
CA HIS A 47 13.05 -2.73 11.06
C HIS A 47 11.95 -1.68 10.82
N SER A 48 11.99 -0.53 11.50
CA SER A 48 11.04 0.56 11.25
C SER A 48 11.20 1.12 9.85
N TYR A 49 10.09 1.34 9.15
CA TYR A 49 10.06 1.93 7.80
C TYR A 49 10.13 3.47 7.86
N VAL A 50 11.16 4.00 8.52
CA VAL A 50 11.33 5.46 8.74
C VAL A 50 11.70 6.22 7.48
N LYS A 51 12.21 5.53 6.47
CA LYS A 51 12.54 6.08 5.14
C LYS A 51 11.50 5.75 4.09
N GLY A 52 10.33 5.28 4.53
CA GLY A 52 9.23 4.91 3.66
C GLY A 52 8.85 6.04 2.71
N ARG A 53 8.75 5.74 1.42
CA ARG A 53 8.37 6.69 0.37
C ARG A 53 7.57 6.01 -0.74
N PHE A 54 6.88 6.83 -1.51
CA PHE A 54 6.23 6.36 -2.72
C PHE A 54 7.18 6.44 -3.92
N LEU A 55 7.11 5.42 -4.78
CA LEU A 55 7.78 5.38 -6.05
C LEU A 55 6.72 5.28 -7.16
N SER A 56 6.76 6.22 -8.12
CA SER A 56 5.84 6.24 -9.25
C SER A 56 6.08 5.03 -10.16
N PRO A 57 5.01 4.32 -10.57
CA PRO A 57 5.11 3.23 -11.54
C PRO A 57 5.39 3.69 -12.98
N GLU A 58 5.36 4.98 -13.28
CA GLU A 58 5.47 5.54 -14.62
C GLU A 58 6.73 5.09 -15.38
N LYS A 59 7.83 4.90 -14.64
CA LYS A 59 9.12 4.48 -15.21
C LYS A 59 9.28 2.96 -15.35
N ALA A 60 8.25 2.19 -15.03
CA ALA A 60 8.32 0.74 -15.18
C ALA A 60 8.47 0.35 -16.65
N LYS A 61 9.32 -0.63 -16.93
CA LYS A 61 9.41 -1.30 -18.24
C LYS A 61 8.23 -2.25 -18.36
N LEU A 62 7.44 -2.09 -19.41
CA LEU A 62 6.17 -2.79 -19.59
C LEU A 62 6.26 -3.80 -20.74
N GLU A 63 5.82 -5.02 -20.48
CA GLU A 63 5.75 -6.09 -21.48
C GLU A 63 4.35 -6.72 -21.48
N GLY A 64 3.88 -7.11 -22.66
CA GLY A 64 2.59 -7.76 -22.83
C GLY A 64 1.42 -6.77 -22.79
N GLY A 65 0.61 -6.81 -21.75
CA GLY A 65 -0.64 -6.02 -21.64
C GLY A 65 -0.63 -4.95 -20.55
N TRP A 66 0.50 -4.70 -19.87
CA TRP A 66 0.60 -3.62 -18.91
C TRP A 66 0.50 -2.24 -19.61
N LYS A 67 -0.16 -1.30 -18.95
CA LYS A 67 -0.31 0.09 -19.39
C LYS A 67 -0.14 1.03 -18.21
N TRP A 68 0.45 2.20 -18.46
CA TRP A 68 0.42 3.35 -17.58
C TRP A 68 -0.61 4.34 -18.12
N SER A 69 -1.85 4.24 -17.69
CA SER A 69 -2.97 5.05 -18.16
C SER A 69 -4.13 5.00 -17.19
N GLU A 70 -5.13 5.86 -17.37
CA GLU A 70 -6.39 5.70 -16.66
C GLU A 70 -7.09 4.42 -17.15
N PRO A 71 -7.52 3.52 -16.22
CA PRO A 71 -8.34 2.38 -16.59
C PRO A 71 -9.69 2.80 -17.16
N GLU A 72 -10.23 2.02 -18.09
CA GLU A 72 -11.57 2.27 -18.65
C GLU A 72 -12.66 1.97 -17.62
N TRP A 73 -12.75 2.80 -16.59
CA TRP A 73 -13.60 2.59 -15.41
C TRP A 73 -15.06 2.29 -15.73
N LYS A 74 -15.60 2.84 -16.83
CA LYS A 74 -16.99 2.60 -17.27
C LYS A 74 -17.24 1.15 -17.67
N LYS A 75 -16.22 0.44 -18.13
CA LYS A 75 -16.30 -0.97 -18.53
C LYS A 75 -16.07 -1.95 -17.38
N LEU A 76 -15.64 -1.47 -16.22
CA LEU A 76 -15.29 -2.32 -15.09
C LEU A 76 -16.48 -2.42 -14.11
N SER A 77 -16.76 -3.62 -13.64
CA SER A 77 -17.74 -3.86 -12.57
C SER A 77 -17.23 -3.35 -11.21
N GLY A 78 -18.12 -3.18 -10.26
CA GLY A 78 -17.82 -2.72 -8.91
C GLY A 78 -17.75 -1.19 -8.76
N GLY A 79 -17.95 -0.73 -7.54
CA GLY A 79 -17.88 0.68 -7.18
C GLY A 79 -16.47 1.24 -7.31
N LYS A 80 -16.36 2.53 -7.58
CA LYS A 80 -15.10 3.29 -7.67
C LYS A 80 -15.19 4.49 -6.76
N ARG A 81 -14.10 4.81 -6.09
CA ARG A 81 -14.02 6.03 -5.29
C ARG A 81 -13.53 7.19 -6.18
N GLY A 82 -14.27 8.30 -6.21
CA GLY A 82 -14.00 9.45 -7.09
C GLY A 82 -12.56 9.95 -7.07
N ARG A 83 -11.90 9.89 -5.91
CA ARG A 83 -10.50 10.33 -5.75
C ARG A 83 -9.47 9.56 -6.58
N TYR A 84 -9.83 8.42 -7.15
CA TYR A 84 -8.95 7.60 -8.01
C TYR A 84 -9.32 7.67 -9.48
N LEU A 85 -10.43 8.31 -9.84
CA LEU A 85 -10.82 8.55 -11.23
C LEU A 85 -9.97 9.69 -11.82
N GLY A 86 -9.78 9.68 -13.11
CA GLY A 86 -8.97 10.68 -13.82
C GLY A 86 -7.46 10.55 -13.54
N LYS A 87 -6.99 9.44 -12.97
CA LYS A 87 -5.58 9.22 -12.63
C LYS A 87 -5.01 8.03 -13.38
N PRO A 88 -3.77 8.13 -13.88
CA PRO A 88 -3.10 6.97 -14.43
C PRO A 88 -2.78 5.96 -13.34
N LEU A 89 -2.91 4.69 -13.66
CA LEU A 89 -2.49 3.54 -12.87
C LEU A 89 -1.62 2.64 -13.75
N LEU A 90 -0.70 1.94 -13.14
CA LEU A 90 -0.05 0.80 -13.77
C LEU A 90 -1.03 -0.38 -13.71
N HIS A 91 -1.58 -0.78 -14.83
CA HIS A 91 -2.63 -1.80 -14.84
C HIS A 91 -2.52 -2.76 -16.02
N THR A 92 -3.03 -3.96 -15.79
CA THR A 92 -3.23 -4.99 -16.83
C THR A 92 -4.40 -5.88 -16.45
N ALA A 93 -5.04 -6.45 -17.47
CA ALA A 93 -5.99 -7.55 -17.35
C ALA A 93 -5.57 -8.77 -18.20
N LYS A 94 -4.33 -8.76 -18.71
CA LYS A 94 -3.77 -9.84 -19.54
C LYS A 94 -2.79 -10.67 -18.70
N PRO A 95 -3.14 -11.90 -18.30
CA PRO A 95 -2.21 -12.81 -17.63
C PRO A 95 -0.93 -13.03 -18.45
N GLY A 96 0.17 -13.33 -17.76
CA GLY A 96 1.49 -13.47 -18.37
C GLY A 96 2.21 -12.17 -18.72
N SER A 97 1.52 -11.00 -18.58
CA SER A 97 2.15 -9.70 -18.79
C SER A 97 3.07 -9.33 -17.64
N THR A 98 4.22 -8.74 -17.93
CA THR A 98 5.26 -8.40 -16.96
C THR A 98 5.53 -6.89 -16.92
N ALA A 99 5.70 -6.34 -15.71
CA ALA A 99 6.16 -4.99 -15.48
C ALA A 99 7.40 -5.04 -14.56
N THR A 100 8.46 -4.34 -14.95
CA THR A 100 9.74 -4.33 -14.21
C THR A 100 10.08 -2.90 -13.79
N ILE A 101 10.49 -2.73 -12.54
CA ILE A 101 10.90 -1.43 -12.01
C ILE A 101 12.10 -1.58 -11.07
N ASP A 102 13.01 -0.61 -11.15
CA ASP A 102 14.13 -0.49 -10.23
C ASP A 102 13.70 0.32 -9.01
N PHE A 103 14.20 -0.07 -7.85
CA PHE A 103 13.99 0.66 -6.60
C PHE A 103 15.24 0.64 -5.74
N GLU A 104 15.30 1.51 -4.75
CA GLU A 104 16.36 1.53 -3.74
C GLU A 104 15.73 1.45 -2.36
N GLY A 105 16.22 0.53 -1.54
CA GLY A 105 15.71 0.33 -0.19
C GLY A 105 15.91 -1.07 0.33
N SER A 106 15.19 -1.42 1.40
CA SER A 106 15.21 -2.73 2.04
C SER A 106 13.85 -3.43 2.04
N ALA A 107 12.82 -2.73 1.53
CA ALA A 107 11.48 -3.27 1.44
C ALA A 107 10.74 -2.69 0.24
N ILE A 108 9.85 -3.47 -0.36
CA ILE A 108 8.97 -3.02 -1.44
C ILE A 108 7.59 -3.65 -1.33
N GLY A 109 6.60 -2.81 -1.51
CA GLY A 109 5.19 -3.16 -1.65
C GLY A 109 4.52 -2.28 -2.68
N ALA A 110 3.21 -2.37 -2.78
CA ALA A 110 2.42 -1.51 -3.66
C ALA A 110 1.10 -1.09 -3.01
N PHE A 111 0.67 0.12 -3.31
CA PHE A 111 -0.67 0.58 -3.06
C PHE A 111 -1.52 0.30 -4.29
N VAL A 112 -2.49 -0.60 -4.14
CA VAL A 112 -3.26 -1.16 -5.24
C VAL A 112 -4.75 -0.83 -5.12
N LEU A 113 -5.45 -0.80 -6.26
CA LEU A 113 -6.90 -0.76 -6.32
C LEU A 113 -7.43 -2.14 -6.73
N ALA A 114 -7.77 -2.95 -5.73
CA ALA A 114 -8.21 -4.32 -5.91
C ALA A 114 -9.72 -4.36 -6.18
N GLY A 115 -10.11 -4.62 -7.40
CA GLY A 115 -11.51 -4.74 -7.83
C GLY A 115 -12.08 -6.16 -7.69
N PRO A 116 -13.33 -6.36 -8.11
CA PRO A 116 -13.95 -7.71 -8.17
C PRO A 116 -13.19 -8.70 -9.06
N ASP A 117 -12.37 -8.17 -9.96
CA ASP A 117 -11.50 -8.86 -10.91
C ASP A 117 -10.03 -8.91 -10.45
N ALA A 118 -9.75 -8.58 -9.20
CA ALA A 118 -8.38 -8.56 -8.68
C ALA A 118 -7.75 -9.96 -8.71
N GLY A 119 -6.59 -10.06 -9.37
CA GLY A 119 -5.84 -11.28 -9.59
C GLY A 119 -4.73 -11.52 -8.56
N VAL A 120 -3.78 -12.33 -8.97
CA VAL A 120 -2.55 -12.65 -8.24
C VAL A 120 -1.37 -12.10 -9.01
N LEU A 121 -0.44 -11.44 -8.34
CA LEU A 121 0.85 -11.06 -8.90
C LEU A 121 1.90 -12.07 -8.46
N GLU A 122 2.63 -12.60 -9.41
CA GLU A 122 3.91 -13.26 -9.19
C GLU A 122 5.00 -12.19 -9.22
N PHE A 123 5.99 -12.28 -8.35
CA PHE A 123 7.10 -11.34 -8.36
C PHE A 123 8.45 -12.03 -8.29
N VAL A 124 9.45 -11.38 -8.88
CA VAL A 124 10.85 -11.78 -8.80
C VAL A 124 11.67 -10.53 -8.50
N ILE A 125 12.48 -10.58 -7.43
CA ILE A 125 13.42 -9.51 -7.08
C ILE A 125 14.85 -10.02 -7.30
N ASP A 126 15.65 -9.28 -8.06
CA ASP A 126 17.05 -9.56 -8.41
C ASP A 126 17.29 -10.98 -8.96
N GLY A 127 16.28 -11.55 -9.62
CA GLY A 127 16.32 -12.92 -10.12
C GLY A 127 16.28 -14.01 -9.03
N LYS A 128 16.26 -13.67 -7.76
CA LYS A 128 16.45 -14.59 -6.61
C LYS A 128 15.21 -14.72 -5.73
N VAL A 129 14.72 -13.62 -5.18
CA VAL A 129 13.55 -13.65 -4.28
C VAL A 129 12.29 -13.74 -5.12
N LYS A 130 11.53 -14.82 -4.94
CA LYS A 130 10.30 -15.09 -5.70
C LYS A 130 9.13 -15.30 -4.76
N GLY A 131 7.95 -14.87 -5.20
CA GLY A 131 6.73 -15.09 -4.44
C GLY A 131 5.48 -14.69 -5.20
N THR A 132 4.35 -14.78 -4.52
CA THR A 132 3.05 -14.42 -5.05
C THR A 132 2.30 -13.54 -4.06
N VAL A 133 1.51 -12.61 -4.57
CA VAL A 133 0.64 -11.77 -3.76
C VAL A 133 -0.76 -11.76 -4.36
N THR A 134 -1.74 -12.18 -3.56
CA THR A 134 -3.16 -12.05 -3.90
C THR A 134 -3.60 -10.62 -3.70
N LEU A 135 -4.08 -9.98 -4.75
CA LEU A 135 -4.54 -8.58 -4.72
C LEU A 135 -5.94 -8.47 -4.10
N GLY A 136 -6.79 -9.47 -4.32
CA GLY A 136 -8.17 -9.47 -3.84
C GLY A 136 -8.26 -9.36 -2.31
N HIS A 137 -9.32 -8.73 -1.83
CA HIS A 137 -9.67 -8.60 -0.42
C HIS A 137 -11.16 -8.80 -0.23
N ARG A 138 -11.62 -9.14 0.98
CA ARG A 138 -13.07 -9.32 1.25
C ARG A 138 -13.92 -8.13 0.79
N TYR A 139 -13.40 -6.91 0.84
CA TYR A 139 -14.09 -5.70 0.37
C TYR A 139 -13.95 -5.44 -1.13
N SER A 140 -13.16 -6.23 -1.85
CA SER A 140 -13.03 -6.11 -3.32
C SER A 140 -14.21 -6.69 -4.09
N ARG A 141 -15.11 -7.42 -3.44
CA ARG A 141 -16.23 -8.10 -4.10
C ARG A 141 -17.19 -7.15 -4.83
N GLY A 142 -17.35 -5.93 -4.32
CA GLY A 142 -18.23 -4.92 -4.91
C GLY A 142 -17.59 -3.55 -5.07
N LEU A 143 -16.30 -3.40 -4.78
CA LEU A 143 -15.59 -2.12 -4.78
C LEU A 143 -14.15 -2.31 -5.25
N HIS A 144 -13.61 -1.37 -6.05
CA HIS A 144 -12.17 -1.25 -6.25
C HIS A 144 -11.54 -0.74 -4.93
N TYR A 145 -11.19 -1.70 -4.08
CA TYR A 145 -10.75 -1.45 -2.70
C TYR A 145 -9.28 -1.04 -2.68
N PRO A 146 -8.95 0.16 -2.13
CA PRO A 146 -7.57 0.58 -1.97
C PRO A 146 -6.91 -0.17 -0.82
N ARG A 147 -5.76 -0.77 -1.06
CA ARG A 147 -4.97 -1.46 -0.03
C ARG A 147 -3.50 -1.47 -0.36
N SER A 148 -2.68 -1.61 0.66
CA SER A 148 -1.27 -1.93 0.50
C SER A 148 -1.07 -3.44 0.48
N VAL A 149 -0.16 -3.88 -0.39
CA VAL A 149 0.35 -5.25 -0.43
C VAL A 149 1.86 -5.20 -0.33
N MET A 150 2.47 -6.17 0.34
CA MET A 150 3.91 -6.27 0.48
C MET A 150 4.44 -7.38 -0.43
N PHE A 151 5.48 -7.10 -1.18
CA PHE A 151 6.21 -8.10 -1.97
C PHE A 151 7.37 -8.67 -1.18
N ALA A 152 8.23 -7.81 -0.64
CA ALA A 152 9.36 -8.24 0.17
C ALA A 152 9.72 -7.19 1.24
N HIS A 153 10.30 -7.67 2.32
CA HIS A 153 10.89 -6.90 3.41
C HIS A 153 12.23 -7.54 3.79
N ASP A 154 13.01 -6.86 4.59
CA ASP A 154 14.32 -7.33 5.08
C ASP A 154 15.32 -7.67 3.95
N LEU A 155 15.18 -7.00 2.80
CA LEU A 155 16.18 -7.02 1.76
C LEU A 155 17.46 -6.32 2.24
N LYS A 156 18.61 -6.70 1.69
CA LYS A 156 19.83 -5.93 1.92
C LYS A 156 19.62 -4.50 1.43
N PRO A 157 19.90 -3.46 2.24
CA PRO A 157 19.74 -2.08 1.78
C PRO A 157 20.54 -1.82 0.50
N GLY A 158 19.91 -1.24 -0.51
CA GLY A 158 20.56 -0.96 -1.79
C GLY A 158 19.60 -0.89 -2.97
N LYS A 159 20.17 -0.94 -4.17
CA LYS A 159 19.43 -0.96 -5.43
C LYS A 159 18.99 -2.37 -5.77
N HIS A 160 17.74 -2.47 -6.19
CA HIS A 160 17.07 -3.71 -6.53
C HIS A 160 16.21 -3.53 -7.77
N THR A 161 15.90 -4.62 -8.43
CA THR A 161 14.95 -4.67 -9.54
C THR A 161 13.85 -5.66 -9.20
N ILE A 162 12.58 -5.26 -9.30
CA ILE A 162 11.43 -6.15 -9.18
C ILE A 162 10.71 -6.31 -10.50
N SER A 163 10.40 -7.53 -10.87
CA SER A 163 9.51 -7.88 -11.98
C SER A 163 8.21 -8.45 -11.43
N LEU A 164 7.08 -7.92 -11.91
CA LEU A 164 5.73 -8.31 -11.51
C LEU A 164 5.02 -8.92 -12.71
N THR A 165 4.55 -10.14 -12.59
CA THR A 165 3.77 -10.83 -13.63
C THR A 165 2.35 -11.08 -13.12
N LEU A 166 1.34 -10.69 -13.92
CA LEU A 166 -0.04 -11.10 -13.61
C LEU A 166 -0.18 -12.60 -13.85
N SER A 167 -0.41 -13.34 -12.77
CA SER A 167 -0.45 -14.80 -12.80
C SER A 167 -1.67 -15.32 -13.56
N GLU A 168 -1.50 -16.40 -14.27
CA GLU A 168 -2.60 -17.21 -14.79
C GLU A 168 -3.25 -18.08 -13.70
N LYS A 169 -2.52 -18.35 -12.61
CA LYS A 169 -2.99 -19.10 -11.44
C LYS A 169 -3.89 -18.21 -10.59
N GLY A 170 -4.97 -18.79 -10.06
CA GLY A 170 -5.94 -18.06 -9.21
C GLY A 170 -7.00 -17.30 -10.00
N LYS A 171 -7.05 -17.48 -11.32
CA LYS A 171 -8.16 -17.03 -12.15
C LYS A 171 -9.40 -17.81 -11.77
N VAL A 172 -10.43 -17.13 -11.28
CA VAL A 172 -11.76 -17.76 -11.09
C VAL A 172 -12.34 -18.00 -12.48
N GLU A 173 -12.77 -19.21 -12.74
CA GLU A 173 -13.35 -19.58 -14.03
C GLU A 173 -14.47 -18.59 -14.43
N GLY A 174 -14.44 -18.12 -15.66
CA GLY A 174 -15.37 -17.10 -16.16
C GLY A 174 -15.13 -15.66 -15.68
N LYS A 175 -14.06 -15.37 -14.90
CA LYS A 175 -13.72 -14.00 -14.48
C LYS A 175 -12.40 -13.54 -15.07
N THR A 176 -12.33 -12.27 -15.42
CA THR A 176 -11.08 -11.61 -15.77
C THR A 176 -10.20 -11.49 -14.53
N SER A 177 -8.88 -11.61 -14.71
CA SER A 177 -7.88 -11.37 -13.67
C SER A 177 -7.19 -10.05 -14.01
N ALA A 178 -7.10 -9.14 -13.03
CA ALA A 178 -6.49 -7.83 -13.27
C ALA A 178 -5.65 -7.36 -12.08
N ALA A 179 -4.66 -6.51 -12.40
CA ALA A 179 -3.88 -5.77 -11.42
C ALA A 179 -3.95 -4.26 -11.72
N ARG A 180 -4.02 -3.45 -10.65
CA ARG A 180 -4.02 -1.97 -10.72
C ARG A 180 -3.20 -1.43 -9.59
N ILE A 181 -2.05 -0.86 -9.92
CA ILE A 181 -1.08 -0.30 -8.96
C ILE A 181 -1.11 1.22 -9.09
N LEU A 182 -1.35 1.91 -7.99
CA LEU A 182 -1.32 3.37 -7.93
C LEU A 182 0.10 3.87 -7.70
N GLN A 183 0.80 3.28 -6.73
CA GLN A 183 2.16 3.63 -6.32
C GLN A 183 2.87 2.38 -5.81
N PHE A 184 4.18 2.33 -5.95
CA PHE A 184 5.00 1.44 -5.12
C PHE A 184 5.30 2.11 -3.78
N CYS A 185 5.45 1.30 -2.74
CA CYS A 185 5.86 1.71 -1.41
C CYS A 185 7.23 1.10 -1.15
N VAL A 186 8.24 1.90 -0.91
CA VAL A 186 9.63 1.46 -0.69
C VAL A 186 10.21 2.09 0.57
N ASN A 187 11.13 1.39 1.24
CA ASN A 187 11.82 1.88 2.43
C ASN A 187 13.31 1.64 2.34
#